data_90137533fcb1995ab64b619fc3e0ff31
#
_entry.id   90137533fcb1995ab64b619fc3e0ff31
#
_cell.length_a   1.000
_cell.length_b   1.000
_cell.length_c   1.000
_cell.angle_alpha   90.00
_cell.angle_beta   90.00
_cell.angle_gamma   90.00
#
_symmetry.space_group_name_H-M   'P 1'
#
loop_
_entity.id
_entity.type
_entity.pdbx_description
1 polymer ?
#
loop_
_entity_poly.entity_id
_entity_poly.type
_entity_poly.pdbx_seq_one_letter_code
_entity_poly.pdbx_strand_id
1 'polypeptide(L)'
;MEQEQGFIDYIEQSIIKNWDRNALTDYKGITLQYKDVARKIAKFHIVLESAGIRPGDKIAVCGRNSAHWAVAFLATITYGAVIVPILHEFKADNIHNIVNHSEAKLLFVGDRAWENLNEEAMPLLMGIVLLTDFTPVVCRNEQLMEAFEHRNVLYGTRFPKNFRPEHISYRKEESPEELAVINYTSGTTGYSKGVMFPYRSLWSNVAYCHEMLPVRPGDHIVSMLPLGHVFGMVYDFLYGFSAGAHLYFLTRMPSPKIIAQSFSEIRPRVISCVPLIVEKIIKKDILPRIDNKIGKLLLRMPIVNDKIKADMRKKAMEVFGSNFDEIIIGGAPFNAEVERFLKQIGFPYTIAYGMTECGPIICSSRWETLKLASCGKATTRMEVKIDSPDPQNVAGEIICKGANLMLGYYKNAEATSQIIDVNGWLHTGDLATMDTEGYVTVRGRSKNMLLTASGQNIYPEEIESKLNNMPYVSESLIVLQNDKLVALIYPDFDDAFAHGMEQSDIEKVMEDNRNELNLQLPAYCQITKVKIHFEEFEKTAKKSIKRFMYQEVKG
;
A
#
# COMPACT_ATOMS: atom_id res chain seq x y z
N MET A 1 2.80 18.61 31.20
CA MET A 1 2.32 17.91 30.01
C MET A 1 3.28 18.28 28.89
N GLU A 2 4.17 17.37 28.48
CA GLU A 2 4.91 17.56 27.24
C GLU A 2 3.89 17.74 26.13
N GLN A 3 4.00 18.82 25.38
CA GLN A 3 3.17 19.04 24.19
C GLN A 3 3.41 17.85 23.27
N GLU A 4 2.40 17.02 23.02
CA GLU A 4 2.50 15.94 22.05
C GLU A 4 2.93 16.56 20.71
N GLN A 5 4.05 16.09 20.16
CA GLN A 5 4.56 16.54 18.87
C GLN A 5 3.52 16.25 17.80
N GLY A 6 3.09 17.27 17.07
CA GLY A 6 2.21 17.12 15.91
C GLY A 6 2.91 16.44 14.72
N PHE A 7 2.15 16.07 13.70
CA PHE A 7 2.71 15.44 12.51
C PHE A 7 3.73 16.33 11.78
N ILE A 8 3.44 17.62 11.65
CA ILE A 8 4.35 18.58 11.00
C ILE A 8 5.65 18.73 11.79
N ASP A 9 5.62 18.58 13.13
CA ASP A 9 6.84 18.60 13.94
C ASP A 9 7.79 17.45 13.59
N TYR A 10 7.29 16.24 13.32
CA TYR A 10 8.14 15.12 12.85
C TYR A 10 8.87 15.49 11.56
N ILE A 11 8.18 16.08 10.60
CA ILE A 11 8.75 16.47 9.30
C ILE A 11 9.80 17.58 9.49
N GLU A 12 9.46 18.64 10.23
CA GLU A 12 10.35 19.77 10.49
C GLU A 12 11.60 19.34 11.23
N GLN A 13 11.45 18.58 12.32
CA GLN A 13 12.59 18.09 13.11
C GLN A 13 13.49 17.15 12.33
N SER A 14 12.93 16.30 11.48
CA SER A 14 13.73 15.44 10.61
C SER A 14 14.58 16.24 9.65
N ILE A 15 14.02 17.28 9.00
CA ILE A 15 14.76 18.15 8.09
C ILE A 15 15.88 18.87 8.84
N ILE A 16 15.58 19.45 9.99
CA ILE A 16 16.55 20.21 10.80
C ILE A 16 17.71 19.31 11.25
N LYS A 17 17.42 18.14 11.80
CA LYS A 17 18.43 17.23 12.37
C LYS A 17 19.28 16.52 11.30
N ASN A 18 18.75 16.37 10.08
CA ASN A 18 19.44 15.62 9.02
C ASN A 18 19.90 16.52 7.86
N TRP A 19 20.05 17.81 8.07
CA TRP A 19 20.27 18.88 7.10
C TRP A 19 21.17 18.54 5.93
N ASP A 20 22.36 18.00 6.19
CA ASP A 20 23.39 17.67 5.18
C ASP A 20 23.32 16.21 4.69
N ARG A 21 22.37 15.41 5.20
CA ARG A 21 22.19 14.02 4.76
C ARG A 21 21.41 13.96 3.46
N ASN A 22 21.65 12.91 2.67
CA ASN A 22 20.78 12.57 1.55
C ASN A 22 19.40 12.19 2.06
N ALA A 23 18.35 12.71 1.42
CA ALA A 23 16.97 12.50 1.79
C ALA A 23 16.20 11.69 0.75
N LEU A 24 16.18 12.15 -0.50
CA LEU A 24 15.35 11.64 -1.58
C LEU A 24 16.20 11.39 -2.81
N THR A 25 16.16 10.18 -3.36
CA THR A 25 16.88 9.82 -4.59
C THR A 25 15.93 9.12 -5.55
N ASP A 26 15.86 9.60 -6.78
CA ASP A 26 15.32 8.83 -7.89
C ASP A 26 16.35 7.76 -8.26
N TYR A 27 15.98 6.49 -8.14
CA TYR A 27 16.94 5.39 -8.38
C TYR A 27 17.57 5.52 -9.78
N LYS A 28 18.91 5.65 -9.80
CA LYS A 28 19.73 6.02 -10.99
C LYS A 28 19.43 7.41 -11.58
N GLY A 29 18.94 8.33 -10.76
CA GLY A 29 18.64 9.69 -11.12
C GLY A 29 19.15 10.72 -10.11
N ILE A 30 18.37 11.78 -9.89
CA ILE A 30 18.73 12.87 -8.98
C ILE A 30 18.73 12.45 -7.51
N THR A 31 19.57 13.12 -6.73
CA THR A 31 19.57 13.02 -5.26
C THR A 31 19.38 14.40 -4.66
N LEU A 32 18.47 14.51 -3.70
CA LEU A 32 18.23 15.71 -2.90
C LEU A 32 18.64 15.43 -1.45
N GLN A 33 19.39 16.35 -0.86
CA GLN A 33 19.63 16.37 0.56
C GLN A 33 18.43 16.97 1.31
N TYR A 34 18.33 16.76 2.63
CA TYR A 34 17.25 17.36 3.44
C TYR A 34 17.20 18.87 3.30
N LYS A 35 18.36 19.55 3.23
CA LYS A 35 18.43 20.99 2.94
C LYS A 35 17.89 21.39 1.57
N ASP A 36 18.03 20.53 0.56
CA ASP A 36 17.51 20.80 -0.78
C ASP A 36 15.99 20.66 -0.81
N VAL A 37 15.46 19.66 -0.09
CA VAL A 37 14.02 19.52 0.15
C VAL A 37 13.47 20.76 0.84
N ALA A 38 14.11 21.22 1.93
CA ALA A 38 13.71 22.42 2.65
C ALA A 38 13.67 23.68 1.75
N ARG A 39 14.70 23.87 0.92
CA ARG A 39 14.74 24.98 -0.04
C ARG A 39 13.64 24.91 -1.08
N LYS A 40 13.35 23.71 -1.59
CA LYS A 40 12.25 23.52 -2.54
C LYS A 40 10.90 23.78 -1.88
N ILE A 41 10.67 23.29 -0.67
CA ILE A 41 9.46 23.57 0.12
C ILE A 41 9.29 25.09 0.30
N ALA A 42 10.33 25.81 0.75
CA ALA A 42 10.28 27.25 0.96
C ALA A 42 9.93 28.03 -0.33
N LYS A 43 10.48 27.60 -1.49
CA LYS A 43 10.13 28.20 -2.79
C LYS A 43 8.67 27.94 -3.15
N PHE A 44 8.16 26.72 -2.89
CA PHE A 44 6.75 26.41 -3.15
C PHE A 44 5.83 27.18 -2.22
N HIS A 45 6.16 27.33 -0.93
CA HIS A 45 5.36 28.15 -0.02
C HIS A 45 5.21 29.58 -0.53
N ILE A 46 6.29 30.18 -1.06
CA ILE A 46 6.24 31.53 -1.67
C ILE A 46 5.30 31.54 -2.89
N VAL A 47 5.40 30.52 -3.77
CA VAL A 47 4.51 30.42 -4.94
C VAL A 47 3.06 30.28 -4.53
N LEU A 48 2.75 29.38 -3.57
CA LEU A 48 1.39 29.17 -3.09
C LEU A 48 0.80 30.41 -2.45
N GLU A 49 1.57 31.10 -1.61
CA GLU A 49 1.18 32.36 -0.96
C GLU A 49 0.90 33.46 -1.99
N SER A 50 1.84 33.65 -2.96
CA SER A 50 1.70 34.65 -4.02
C SER A 50 0.50 34.38 -4.93
N ALA A 51 0.19 33.13 -5.19
CA ALA A 51 -0.97 32.71 -5.97
C ALA A 51 -2.30 32.79 -5.21
N GLY A 52 -2.28 33.19 -3.94
CA GLY A 52 -3.49 33.30 -3.10
C GLY A 52 -4.07 31.94 -2.66
N ILE A 53 -3.28 30.88 -2.69
CA ILE A 53 -3.63 29.58 -2.09
C ILE A 53 -3.64 29.75 -0.57
N ARG A 54 -4.64 29.20 0.09
CA ARG A 54 -4.81 29.31 1.54
C ARG A 54 -4.70 27.94 2.22
N PRO A 55 -4.38 27.89 3.52
CA PRO A 55 -4.53 26.67 4.29
C PRO A 55 -5.94 26.06 4.11
N GLY A 56 -6.03 24.74 3.98
CA GLY A 56 -7.27 24.02 3.67
C GLY A 56 -7.63 23.94 2.17
N ASP A 57 -7.00 24.73 1.29
CA ASP A 57 -7.16 24.55 -0.15
C ASP A 57 -6.55 23.21 -0.60
N LYS A 58 -7.11 22.60 -1.64
CA LYS A 58 -6.69 21.28 -2.10
C LYS A 58 -5.69 21.42 -3.25
N ILE A 59 -4.63 20.61 -3.18
CA ILE A 59 -3.60 20.49 -4.21
C ILE A 59 -3.46 19.01 -4.57
N ALA A 60 -3.66 18.67 -5.83
CA ALA A 60 -3.55 17.30 -6.31
C ALA A 60 -2.12 16.97 -6.75
N VAL A 61 -1.72 15.71 -6.57
CA VAL A 61 -0.46 15.17 -7.09
C VAL A 61 -0.71 13.82 -7.74
N CYS A 62 -0.38 13.69 -9.04
CA CYS A 62 -0.55 12.47 -9.82
C CYS A 62 0.73 12.15 -10.58
N GLY A 63 1.43 11.09 -10.20
CA GLY A 63 2.66 10.69 -10.86
C GLY A 63 3.25 9.43 -10.26
N ARG A 64 4.30 8.92 -10.89
CA ARG A 64 5.11 7.84 -10.32
C ARG A 64 5.89 8.35 -9.11
N ASN A 65 6.30 7.41 -8.25
CA ASN A 65 7.19 7.71 -7.15
C ASN A 65 8.43 8.44 -7.65
N SER A 66 8.71 9.60 -7.07
CA SER A 66 9.90 10.38 -7.37
C SER A 66 10.22 11.38 -6.25
N ALA A 67 11.45 11.85 -6.21
CA ALA A 67 11.87 12.90 -5.29
C ALA A 67 11.01 14.16 -5.41
N HIS A 68 10.62 14.53 -6.62
CA HIS A 68 9.78 15.69 -6.86
C HIS A 68 8.31 15.46 -6.43
N TRP A 69 7.78 14.23 -6.56
CA TRP A 69 6.48 13.89 -6.01
C TRP A 69 6.46 14.08 -4.48
N ALA A 70 7.51 13.58 -3.81
CA ALA A 70 7.67 13.73 -2.36
C ALA A 70 7.81 15.21 -1.95
N VAL A 71 8.55 16.01 -2.71
CA VAL A 71 8.67 17.46 -2.47
C VAL A 71 7.32 18.17 -2.63
N ALA A 72 6.54 17.86 -3.69
CA ALA A 72 5.21 18.45 -3.89
C ALA A 72 4.25 18.10 -2.73
N PHE A 73 4.29 16.85 -2.27
CA PHE A 73 3.52 16.41 -1.11
C PHE A 73 3.91 17.19 0.16
N LEU A 74 5.21 17.20 0.50
CA LEU A 74 5.72 17.88 1.70
C LEU A 74 5.45 19.37 1.66
N ALA A 75 5.66 20.02 0.53
CA ALA A 75 5.39 21.44 0.36
C ALA A 75 3.91 21.78 0.59
N THR A 76 3.01 20.93 0.10
CA THR A 76 1.56 21.12 0.29
C THR A 76 1.17 21.00 1.76
N ILE A 77 1.56 19.91 2.42
CA ILE A 77 1.13 19.62 3.78
C ILE A 77 1.77 20.56 4.82
N THR A 78 3.05 20.95 4.62
CA THR A 78 3.75 21.89 5.50
C THR A 78 3.30 23.35 5.30
N TYR A 79 2.60 23.65 4.20
CA TYR A 79 1.90 24.91 3.98
C TYR A 79 0.55 24.96 4.70
N GLY A 80 0.00 23.81 5.06
CA GLY A 80 -1.36 23.66 5.61
C GLY A 80 -2.43 23.50 4.54
N ALA A 81 -2.06 23.29 3.27
CA ALA A 81 -2.99 22.89 2.22
C ALA A 81 -3.25 21.37 2.29
N VAL A 82 -4.41 20.95 1.81
CA VAL A 82 -4.82 19.54 1.78
C VAL A 82 -4.25 18.88 0.53
N ILE A 83 -3.44 17.85 0.71
CA ILE A 83 -2.91 17.09 -0.43
C ILE A 83 -3.89 16.03 -0.91
N VAL A 84 -4.02 15.89 -2.24
CA VAL A 84 -4.87 14.88 -2.90
C VAL A 84 -3.97 13.97 -3.76
N PRO A 85 -3.40 12.89 -3.17
CA PRO A 85 -2.59 11.94 -3.91
C PRO A 85 -3.47 11.10 -4.84
N ILE A 86 -3.11 11.05 -6.11
CA ILE A 86 -3.83 10.31 -7.15
C ILE A 86 -2.91 9.22 -7.71
N LEU A 87 -3.42 8.00 -7.79
CA LEU A 87 -2.69 6.89 -8.42
C LEU A 87 -2.49 7.16 -9.91
N HIS A 88 -1.25 7.05 -10.37
CA HIS A 88 -0.89 7.30 -11.77
C HIS A 88 -1.41 6.22 -12.74
N GLU A 89 -1.90 5.09 -12.23
CA GLU A 89 -2.55 4.04 -12.99
C GLU A 89 -4.02 4.34 -13.29
N PHE A 90 -4.61 5.37 -12.70
CA PHE A 90 -5.97 5.77 -13.04
C PHE A 90 -6.06 6.26 -14.49
N LYS A 91 -7.17 5.95 -15.14
CA LYS A 91 -7.49 6.50 -16.48
C LYS A 91 -7.74 8.02 -16.37
N ALA A 92 -7.55 8.72 -17.47
CA ALA A 92 -7.71 10.17 -17.56
C ALA A 92 -9.03 10.66 -16.94
N ASP A 93 -10.16 10.05 -17.30
CA ASP A 93 -11.48 10.43 -16.79
C ASP A 93 -11.58 10.31 -15.27
N ASN A 94 -10.94 9.29 -14.68
CA ASN A 94 -10.92 9.15 -13.23
C ASN A 94 -10.08 10.26 -12.57
N ILE A 95 -8.95 10.64 -13.20
CA ILE A 95 -8.12 11.73 -12.71
C ILE A 95 -8.87 13.04 -12.79
N HIS A 96 -9.53 13.35 -13.94
CA HIS A 96 -10.38 14.53 -14.10
C HIS A 96 -11.48 14.59 -13.03
N ASN A 97 -12.17 13.47 -12.81
CA ASN A 97 -13.23 13.38 -11.79
C ASN A 97 -12.71 13.63 -10.37
N ILE A 98 -11.54 13.07 -10.02
CA ILE A 98 -10.94 13.25 -8.70
C ILE A 98 -10.53 14.71 -8.51
N VAL A 99 -9.86 15.32 -9.47
CA VAL A 99 -9.44 16.73 -9.44
C VAL A 99 -10.65 17.65 -9.23
N ASN A 100 -11.71 17.44 -10.02
CA ASN A 100 -12.94 18.23 -9.92
C ASN A 100 -13.69 17.99 -8.61
N HIS A 101 -13.87 16.73 -8.21
CA HIS A 101 -14.59 16.38 -6.98
C HIS A 101 -13.88 16.91 -5.74
N SER A 102 -12.54 16.84 -5.71
CA SER A 102 -11.73 17.38 -4.62
C SER A 102 -11.67 18.91 -4.61
N GLU A 103 -12.06 19.57 -5.70
CA GLU A 103 -11.91 21.03 -5.89
C GLU A 103 -10.45 21.48 -5.78
N ALA A 104 -9.54 20.64 -6.33
CA ALA A 104 -8.13 20.97 -6.32
C ALA A 104 -7.85 22.24 -7.11
N LYS A 105 -7.06 23.14 -6.53
CA LYS A 105 -6.64 24.41 -7.18
C LYS A 105 -5.41 24.25 -8.04
N LEU A 106 -4.52 23.33 -7.69
CA LEU A 106 -3.32 22.98 -8.45
C LEU A 106 -3.24 21.48 -8.65
N LEU A 107 -2.64 21.07 -9.78
CA LEU A 107 -2.28 19.69 -10.06
C LEU A 107 -0.79 19.60 -10.37
N PHE A 108 -0.04 18.87 -9.55
CA PHE A 108 1.30 18.39 -9.90
C PHE A 108 1.15 17.06 -10.64
N VAL A 109 1.71 16.96 -11.84
CA VAL A 109 1.49 15.80 -12.71
C VAL A 109 2.78 15.28 -13.33
N GLY A 110 2.93 13.96 -13.42
CA GLY A 110 4.01 13.32 -14.17
C GLY A 110 3.77 13.35 -15.68
N ASP A 111 4.83 13.44 -16.47
CA ASP A 111 4.78 13.64 -17.93
C ASP A 111 3.84 12.65 -18.62
N ARG A 112 3.97 11.35 -18.35
CA ARG A 112 3.14 10.30 -18.96
C ARG A 112 1.65 10.40 -18.61
N ALA A 113 1.32 10.88 -17.42
CA ALA A 113 -0.06 11.12 -17.04
C ALA A 113 -0.58 12.36 -17.79
N TRP A 114 0.23 13.41 -17.85
CA TRP A 114 -0.09 14.66 -18.55
C TRP A 114 -0.44 14.45 -20.01
N GLU A 115 0.32 13.65 -20.75
CA GLU A 115 0.10 13.34 -22.17
C GLU A 115 -1.32 12.85 -22.49
N ASN A 116 -2.04 12.32 -21.51
CA ASN A 116 -3.38 11.76 -21.66
C ASN A 116 -4.49 12.61 -21.02
N LEU A 117 -4.14 13.72 -20.34
CA LEU A 117 -5.12 14.56 -19.66
C LEU A 117 -5.67 15.64 -20.58
N ASN A 118 -6.95 15.95 -20.40
CA ASN A 118 -7.58 17.12 -20.98
C ASN A 118 -7.73 18.20 -19.90
N GLU A 119 -6.99 19.30 -20.03
CA GLU A 119 -7.02 20.40 -19.06
C GLU A 119 -8.37 21.12 -18.99
N GLU A 120 -9.10 21.18 -20.11
CA GLU A 120 -10.45 21.78 -20.15
C GLU A 120 -11.46 21.01 -19.33
N ALA A 121 -11.24 19.70 -19.16
CA ALA A 121 -12.06 18.86 -18.29
C ALA A 121 -11.85 19.15 -16.77
N MET A 122 -10.88 19.99 -16.43
CA MET A 122 -10.55 20.39 -15.04
C MET A 122 -10.59 21.93 -14.87
N PRO A 123 -11.79 22.56 -15.01
CA PRO A 123 -11.92 24.03 -15.11
C PRO A 123 -11.60 24.76 -13.80
N LEU A 124 -11.62 24.10 -12.64
CA LEU A 124 -11.34 24.72 -11.34
C LEU A 124 -9.84 24.88 -11.04
N LEU A 125 -8.97 24.23 -11.82
CA LEU A 125 -7.54 24.35 -11.64
C LEU A 125 -7.05 25.76 -12.03
N MET A 126 -6.28 26.37 -11.14
CA MET A 126 -5.51 27.58 -11.40
C MET A 126 -4.27 27.30 -12.27
N GLY A 127 -3.71 26.08 -12.15
CA GLY A 127 -2.56 25.66 -12.91
C GLY A 127 -2.25 24.16 -12.81
N ILE A 128 -1.45 23.71 -13.78
CA ILE A 128 -0.90 22.34 -13.83
C ILE A 128 0.63 22.46 -13.96
N VAL A 129 1.34 21.70 -13.11
CA VAL A 129 2.80 21.77 -12.97
C VAL A 129 3.39 20.38 -13.16
N LEU A 130 4.39 20.25 -14.04
CA LEU A 130 5.10 19.00 -14.24
C LEU A 130 5.94 18.60 -13.03
N LEU A 131 5.92 17.35 -12.66
CA LEU A 131 6.76 16.81 -11.58
C LEU A 131 8.22 16.66 -11.99
N THR A 132 8.53 16.63 -13.27
CA THR A 132 9.89 16.42 -13.79
C THR A 132 10.84 17.54 -13.37
N ASP A 133 10.41 18.80 -13.46
CA ASP A 133 11.24 19.98 -13.22
C ASP A 133 10.50 21.14 -12.54
N PHE A 134 9.23 20.93 -12.20
CA PHE A 134 8.32 21.94 -11.70
C PHE A 134 8.03 23.08 -12.68
N THR A 135 7.99 22.77 -13.97
CA THR A 135 7.56 23.72 -15.00
C THR A 135 6.03 23.77 -15.03
N PRO A 136 5.39 24.94 -14.95
CA PRO A 136 3.97 25.09 -15.18
C PRO A 136 3.67 24.90 -16.67
N VAL A 137 2.75 23.97 -17.00
CA VAL A 137 2.29 23.71 -18.39
C VAL A 137 0.91 24.30 -18.65
N VAL A 138 0.14 24.54 -17.62
CA VAL A 138 -1.10 25.32 -17.66
C VAL A 138 -1.06 26.34 -16.54
N CYS A 139 -1.38 27.59 -16.86
CA CYS A 139 -1.48 28.66 -15.86
C CYS A 139 -2.62 29.58 -16.24
N ARG A 140 -3.72 29.52 -15.45
CA ARG A 140 -4.95 30.31 -15.66
C ARG A 140 -5.05 31.49 -14.69
N ASN A 141 -4.04 31.65 -13.83
CA ASN A 141 -3.95 32.71 -12.84
C ASN A 141 -2.65 33.47 -13.04
N GLU A 142 -2.72 34.79 -13.30
CA GLU A 142 -1.58 35.63 -13.59
C GLU A 142 -0.59 35.68 -12.42
N GLN A 143 -1.09 35.78 -11.18
CA GLN A 143 -0.24 35.78 -9.98
C GLN A 143 0.52 34.47 -9.80
N LEU A 144 -0.11 33.33 -10.14
CA LEU A 144 0.56 32.04 -10.13
C LEU A 144 1.70 31.98 -11.16
N MET A 145 1.46 32.50 -12.37
CA MET A 145 2.47 32.53 -13.43
C MET A 145 3.66 33.40 -13.03
N GLU A 146 3.42 34.62 -12.57
CA GLU A 146 4.46 35.51 -12.07
C GLU A 146 5.26 34.89 -10.92
N ALA A 147 4.56 34.23 -9.97
CA ALA A 147 5.20 33.57 -8.83
C ALA A 147 6.14 32.44 -9.28
N PHE A 148 5.75 31.64 -10.28
CA PHE A 148 6.61 30.59 -10.83
C PHE A 148 7.82 31.17 -11.59
N GLU A 149 7.64 32.19 -12.41
CA GLU A 149 8.71 32.85 -13.15
C GLU A 149 9.73 33.50 -12.22
N HIS A 150 9.27 34.18 -11.21
CA HIS A 150 10.09 34.94 -10.27
C HIS A 150 10.43 34.20 -8.97
N ARG A 151 10.09 32.90 -8.83
CA ARG A 151 10.28 32.15 -7.60
C ARG A 151 11.68 32.22 -6.98
N ASN A 152 12.70 32.28 -7.80
CA ASN A 152 14.08 32.39 -7.31
C ASN A 152 14.41 33.80 -6.79
N VAL A 153 13.88 34.83 -7.42
CA VAL A 153 14.02 36.22 -6.97
C VAL A 153 13.26 36.40 -5.66
N LEU A 154 12.00 36.00 -5.62
CA LEU A 154 11.15 36.02 -4.41
C LEU A 154 11.78 35.27 -3.24
N TYR A 155 12.35 34.10 -3.52
CA TYR A 155 13.09 33.34 -2.52
C TYR A 155 14.32 34.10 -2.00
N GLY A 156 15.11 34.71 -2.90
CA GLY A 156 16.31 35.48 -2.57
C GLY A 156 16.03 36.80 -1.80
N THR A 157 14.82 37.36 -1.93
CA THR A 157 14.38 38.51 -1.12
C THR A 157 13.92 38.10 0.28
N ARG A 158 13.33 36.90 0.42
CA ARG A 158 12.79 36.40 1.70
C ARG A 158 13.83 35.73 2.58
N PHE A 159 14.78 35.01 1.96
CA PHE A 159 15.75 34.20 2.68
C PHE A 159 17.21 34.64 2.35
N PRO A 160 18.13 34.53 3.35
CA PRO A 160 19.53 34.85 3.12
C PRO A 160 20.18 33.88 2.13
N LYS A 161 21.28 34.30 1.47
CA LYS A 161 22.05 33.41 0.57
C LYS A 161 22.45 32.10 1.21
N ASN A 162 22.69 32.10 2.52
CA ASN A 162 23.00 30.92 3.31
C ASN A 162 21.74 30.46 4.09
N PHE A 163 20.81 29.81 3.37
CA PHE A 163 19.62 29.22 3.98
C PHE A 163 20.00 28.06 4.91
N ARG A 164 19.58 28.13 6.16
CA ARG A 164 19.94 27.21 7.25
C ARG A 164 18.70 26.71 8.00
N PRO A 165 18.86 25.69 8.90
CA PRO A 165 17.75 25.18 9.69
C PRO A 165 16.94 26.24 10.44
N GLU A 166 17.60 27.30 10.94
CA GLU A 166 16.93 28.36 11.70
C GLU A 166 15.93 29.19 10.89
N HIS A 167 15.97 29.08 9.56
CA HIS A 167 15.04 29.76 8.65
C HIS A 167 13.79 28.91 8.35
N ILE A 168 13.73 27.69 8.86
CA ILE A 168 12.55 26.82 8.70
C ILE A 168 11.51 27.19 9.72
N SER A 169 10.30 27.42 9.24
CA SER A 169 9.12 27.59 10.06
C SER A 169 7.93 27.11 9.24
N TYR A 170 7.48 25.90 9.51
CA TYR A 170 6.31 25.33 8.85
C TYR A 170 5.06 25.65 9.65
N ARG A 171 3.92 25.78 8.94
CA ARG A 171 2.64 25.90 9.61
C ARG A 171 2.34 24.59 10.36
N LYS A 172 2.05 24.73 11.64
CA LYS A 172 1.57 23.59 12.44
C LYS A 172 0.05 23.47 12.29
N GLU A 173 -0.43 22.26 12.43
CA GLU A 173 -1.86 21.98 12.52
C GLU A 173 -2.47 22.72 13.75
N GLU A 174 -3.61 23.37 13.57
CA GLU A 174 -4.33 24.04 14.65
C GLU A 174 -5.07 23.04 15.55
N SER A 175 -5.44 21.90 14.96
CA SER A 175 -6.11 20.79 15.64
C SER A 175 -5.67 19.47 15.05
N PRO A 176 -5.54 18.40 15.86
CA PRO A 176 -5.31 17.04 15.35
C PRO A 176 -6.37 16.56 14.35
N GLU A 177 -7.58 17.12 14.41
CA GLU A 177 -8.69 16.81 13.49
C GLU A 177 -8.68 17.64 12.20
N GLU A 178 -7.73 18.56 12.03
CA GLU A 178 -7.57 19.31 10.77
C GLU A 178 -7.29 18.37 9.61
N LEU A 179 -8.00 18.58 8.48
CA LEU A 179 -7.87 17.75 7.30
C LEU A 179 -6.50 17.95 6.63
N ALA A 180 -5.76 16.87 6.45
CA ALA A 180 -4.42 16.87 5.85
C ALA A 180 -4.41 16.26 4.45
N VAL A 181 -5.11 15.15 4.24
CA VAL A 181 -5.07 14.36 3.00
C VAL A 181 -6.48 13.93 2.60
N ILE A 182 -6.79 13.97 1.30
CA ILE A 182 -7.93 13.25 0.72
C ILE A 182 -7.39 12.18 -0.23
N ASN A 183 -7.46 10.91 0.16
CA ASN A 183 -6.97 9.80 -0.64
C ASN A 183 -8.13 9.03 -1.29
N TYR A 184 -8.13 8.94 -2.63
CA TYR A 184 -9.23 8.32 -3.36
C TYR A 184 -9.03 6.81 -3.50
N THR A 185 -10.08 6.06 -3.13
CA THR A 185 -10.13 4.60 -3.31
C THR A 185 -10.84 4.26 -4.61
N SER A 186 -10.38 3.21 -5.28
CA SER A 186 -11.14 2.63 -6.40
C SER A 186 -12.39 1.93 -5.86
N GLY A 187 -13.53 2.61 -5.90
CA GLY A 187 -14.79 2.01 -5.49
C GLY A 187 -15.20 0.83 -6.38
N THR A 188 -15.79 -0.20 -5.78
CA THR A 188 -16.39 -1.33 -6.52
C THR A 188 -17.62 -0.90 -7.34
N THR A 189 -18.18 0.27 -7.04
CA THR A 189 -19.39 0.84 -7.69
C THR A 189 -19.07 1.81 -8.83
N GLY A 190 -17.82 1.92 -9.28
CA GLY A 190 -17.42 2.76 -10.43
C GLY A 190 -16.95 4.17 -10.06
N TYR A 191 -17.36 4.74 -8.94
CA TYR A 191 -16.91 6.06 -8.48
C TYR A 191 -15.93 5.93 -7.30
N SER A 192 -14.79 6.61 -7.39
CA SER A 192 -13.81 6.65 -6.31
C SER A 192 -14.32 7.48 -5.14
N LYS A 193 -14.17 6.96 -3.91
CA LYS A 193 -14.51 7.69 -2.69
C LYS A 193 -13.27 8.39 -2.14
N GLY A 194 -13.37 9.66 -1.78
CA GLY A 194 -12.29 10.44 -1.17
C GLY A 194 -12.24 10.22 0.35
N VAL A 195 -11.29 9.45 0.83
CA VAL A 195 -11.06 9.20 2.26
C VAL A 195 -10.35 10.40 2.87
N MET A 196 -10.93 11.02 3.89
CA MET A 196 -10.41 12.21 4.55
C MET A 196 -9.53 11.84 5.76
N PHE A 197 -8.22 12.13 5.68
CA PHE A 197 -7.30 11.92 6.81
C PHE A 197 -7.03 13.22 7.53
N PRO A 198 -7.31 13.29 8.86
CA PRO A 198 -6.82 14.35 9.71
C PRO A 198 -5.33 14.17 10.01
N TYR A 199 -4.66 15.22 10.47
CA TYR A 199 -3.27 15.12 10.93
C TYR A 199 -3.08 14.06 12.02
N ARG A 200 -4.06 13.87 12.89
CA ARG A 200 -4.08 12.78 13.90
C ARG A 200 -3.84 11.40 13.28
N SER A 201 -4.52 11.10 12.18
CA SER A 201 -4.38 9.79 11.52
C SER A 201 -2.96 9.60 10.96
N LEU A 202 -2.40 10.62 10.30
CA LEU A 202 -1.03 10.56 9.79
C LEU A 202 -0.02 10.40 10.92
N TRP A 203 -0.15 11.23 11.96
CA TRP A 203 0.70 11.17 13.14
C TRP A 203 0.68 9.79 13.79
N SER A 204 -0.51 9.24 14.06
CA SER A 204 -0.66 7.97 14.75
C SER A 204 -0.06 6.79 13.97
N ASN A 205 -0.26 6.75 12.65
CA ASN A 205 0.32 5.72 11.80
C ASN A 205 1.87 5.83 11.75
N VAL A 206 2.40 7.04 11.59
CA VAL A 206 3.86 7.28 11.55
C VAL A 206 4.49 7.03 12.91
N ALA A 207 3.86 7.47 14.02
CA ALA A 207 4.35 7.22 15.37
C ALA A 207 4.40 5.70 15.67
N TYR A 208 3.39 4.93 15.25
CA TYR A 208 3.43 3.48 15.34
C TYR A 208 4.64 2.87 14.61
N CYS A 209 4.95 3.36 13.41
CA CYS A 209 6.13 2.90 12.69
C CYS A 209 7.43 3.23 13.45
N HIS A 210 7.54 4.42 14.07
CA HIS A 210 8.69 4.78 14.91
C HIS A 210 8.82 3.90 16.15
N GLU A 211 7.71 3.49 16.74
CA GLU A 211 7.68 2.60 17.92
C GLU A 211 8.11 1.17 17.57
N MET A 212 7.77 0.70 16.36
CA MET A 212 7.91 -0.69 15.98
C MET A 212 9.10 -1.00 15.09
N LEU A 213 9.55 -0.06 14.28
CA LEU A 213 10.54 -0.31 13.23
C LEU A 213 11.86 0.42 13.53
N PRO A 214 13.02 -0.22 13.31
CA PRO A 214 14.30 0.28 13.81
C PRO A 214 15.06 1.15 12.78
N VAL A 215 14.37 1.97 11.98
CA VAL A 215 15.02 2.87 11.02
C VAL A 215 15.70 4.03 11.75
N ARG A 216 16.95 4.30 11.40
CA ARG A 216 17.80 5.36 11.97
C ARG A 216 18.17 6.40 10.90
N PRO A 217 18.56 7.60 11.31
CA PRO A 217 19.06 8.61 10.39
C PRO A 217 20.19 8.10 9.49
N GLY A 218 20.01 8.19 8.18
CA GLY A 218 20.94 7.70 7.16
C GLY A 218 20.75 6.24 6.74
N ASP A 219 19.84 5.48 7.37
CA ASP A 219 19.42 4.18 6.85
C ASP A 219 18.71 4.36 5.49
N HIS A 220 18.70 3.31 4.68
CA HIS A 220 18.11 3.33 3.35
C HIS A 220 16.73 2.67 3.34
N ILE A 221 15.81 3.24 2.58
CA ILE A 221 14.50 2.64 2.26
C ILE A 221 14.33 2.66 0.74
N VAL A 222 13.87 1.56 0.16
CA VAL A 222 13.47 1.49 -1.25
C VAL A 222 11.96 1.65 -1.33
N SER A 223 11.51 2.75 -1.90
CA SER A 223 10.11 3.04 -2.14
C SER A 223 9.67 2.44 -3.47
N MET A 224 8.94 1.33 -3.39
CA MET A 224 8.42 0.62 -4.57
C MET A 224 6.89 0.57 -4.61
N LEU A 225 6.23 0.76 -3.48
CA LEU A 225 4.77 0.86 -3.43
C LEU A 225 4.31 2.23 -3.94
N PRO A 226 3.20 2.32 -4.68
CA PRO A 226 2.69 3.61 -5.15
C PRO A 226 2.46 4.59 -3.99
N LEU A 227 3.06 5.78 -4.05
CA LEU A 227 2.88 6.82 -3.01
C LEU A 227 1.47 7.42 -3.01
N GLY A 228 0.73 7.29 -4.11
CA GLY A 228 -0.69 7.61 -4.16
C GLY A 228 -1.57 6.65 -3.34
N HIS A 229 -1.01 5.53 -2.86
CA HIS A 229 -1.67 4.58 -1.98
C HIS A 229 -1.16 4.76 -0.55
N VAL A 230 -2.06 4.77 0.43
CA VAL A 230 -1.72 5.03 1.85
C VAL A 230 -0.65 4.10 2.42
N PHE A 231 -0.56 2.85 1.96
CA PHE A 231 0.47 1.91 2.41
C PHE A 231 1.87 2.39 2.01
N GLY A 232 2.08 2.72 0.73
CA GLY A 232 3.35 3.30 0.26
C GLY A 232 3.60 4.68 0.85
N MET A 233 2.57 5.52 0.94
CA MET A 233 2.66 6.86 1.53
C MET A 233 3.20 6.82 2.96
N VAL A 234 2.68 5.94 3.82
CA VAL A 234 3.08 5.87 5.23
C VAL A 234 4.41 5.14 5.40
N TYR A 235 4.53 3.91 4.91
CA TYR A 235 5.72 3.08 5.19
C TYR A 235 6.94 3.45 4.35
N ASP A 236 6.76 3.63 3.03
CA ASP A 236 7.88 3.90 2.13
C ASP A 236 8.32 5.36 2.14
N PHE A 237 7.46 6.28 2.57
CA PHE A 237 7.74 7.70 2.49
C PHE A 237 7.69 8.43 3.85
N LEU A 238 6.50 8.64 4.43
CA LEU A 238 6.37 9.54 5.58
C LEU A 238 7.16 9.06 6.80
N TYR A 239 7.09 7.77 7.12
CA TYR A 239 7.88 7.18 8.20
C TYR A 239 9.38 7.32 7.95
N GLY A 240 9.85 6.85 6.79
CA GLY A 240 11.27 6.91 6.46
C GLY A 240 11.83 8.33 6.46
N PHE A 241 11.09 9.28 5.86
CA PHE A 241 11.49 10.68 5.84
C PHE A 241 11.54 11.28 7.25
N SER A 242 10.54 11.03 8.07
CA SER A 242 10.51 11.51 9.47
C SER A 242 11.57 10.86 10.35
N ALA A 243 12.02 9.65 10.03
CA ALA A 243 13.13 8.97 10.71
C ALA A 243 14.53 9.45 10.28
N GLY A 244 14.63 10.33 9.31
CA GLY A 244 15.92 10.80 8.79
C GLY A 244 16.60 9.82 7.82
N ALA A 245 15.85 8.89 7.24
CA ALA A 245 16.35 7.91 6.30
C ALA A 245 16.61 8.54 4.91
N HIS A 246 17.37 7.82 4.09
CA HIS A 246 17.58 8.11 2.68
C HIS A 246 16.62 7.25 1.86
N LEU A 247 15.64 7.87 1.21
CA LEU A 247 14.62 7.20 0.42
C LEU A 247 15.03 7.11 -1.04
N TYR A 248 14.92 5.91 -1.61
CA TYR A 248 15.19 5.64 -3.02
C TYR A 248 13.89 5.26 -3.74
N PHE A 249 13.42 6.10 -4.64
CA PHE A 249 12.21 5.88 -5.42
C PHE A 249 12.49 5.07 -6.68
N LEU A 250 11.79 3.96 -6.86
CA LEU A 250 11.80 3.22 -8.13
C LEU A 250 10.88 3.94 -9.13
N THR A 251 11.48 4.80 -9.97
CA THR A 251 10.77 5.62 -10.97
C THR A 251 10.22 4.82 -12.16
N ARG A 252 10.68 3.56 -12.31
CA ARG A 252 10.19 2.63 -13.34
C ARG A 252 9.29 1.59 -12.69
N MET A 253 8.43 0.94 -13.52
CA MET A 253 7.59 -0.15 -13.01
C MET A 253 8.47 -1.24 -12.39
N PRO A 254 8.25 -1.58 -11.11
CA PRO A 254 9.11 -2.51 -10.39
C PRO A 254 8.90 -3.94 -10.92
N SER A 255 9.79 -4.41 -11.79
CA SER A 255 9.89 -5.83 -12.14
C SER A 255 10.72 -6.58 -11.09
N PRO A 256 10.55 -7.90 -10.92
CA PRO A 256 11.35 -8.69 -9.97
C PRO A 256 12.86 -8.47 -10.13
N LYS A 257 13.34 -8.34 -11.37
CA LYS A 257 14.75 -8.07 -11.67
C LYS A 257 15.21 -6.69 -11.16
N ILE A 258 14.39 -5.64 -11.38
CA ILE A 258 14.71 -4.27 -10.93
C ILE A 258 14.69 -4.22 -9.41
N ILE A 259 13.72 -4.89 -8.77
CA ILE A 259 13.60 -4.96 -7.30
C ILE A 259 14.84 -5.65 -6.72
N ALA A 260 15.19 -6.85 -7.19
CA ALA A 260 16.35 -7.58 -6.70
C ALA A 260 17.66 -6.80 -6.88
N GLN A 261 17.84 -6.14 -8.04
CA GLN A 261 18.98 -5.27 -8.29
C GLN A 261 19.02 -4.08 -7.33
N SER A 262 17.91 -3.38 -7.14
CA SER A 262 17.84 -2.23 -6.24
C SER A 262 18.12 -2.64 -4.78
N PHE A 263 17.60 -3.78 -4.34
CA PHE A 263 17.87 -4.29 -2.98
C PHE A 263 19.35 -4.65 -2.79
N SER A 264 19.96 -5.28 -3.77
CA SER A 264 21.39 -5.61 -3.73
C SER A 264 22.29 -4.37 -3.67
N GLU A 265 21.97 -3.32 -4.45
CA GLU A 265 22.75 -2.08 -4.53
C GLU A 265 22.51 -1.16 -3.33
N ILE A 266 21.24 -0.98 -2.90
CA ILE A 266 20.83 -0.01 -1.87
C ILE A 266 20.89 -0.61 -0.46
N ARG A 267 20.56 -1.90 -0.31
CA ARG A 267 20.53 -2.64 0.95
C ARG A 267 19.62 -1.97 2.00
N PRO A 268 18.30 -1.94 1.74
CA PRO A 268 17.35 -1.24 2.60
C PRO A 268 17.30 -1.80 4.02
N ARG A 269 16.93 -0.95 5.00
CA ARG A 269 16.81 -1.32 6.40
C ARG A 269 15.47 -1.96 6.74
N VAL A 270 14.40 -1.48 6.12
CA VAL A 270 13.05 -2.02 6.20
C VAL A 270 12.49 -2.09 4.79
N ILE A 271 11.73 -3.14 4.49
CA ILE A 271 11.13 -3.37 3.18
C ILE A 271 9.62 -3.47 3.35
N SER A 272 8.87 -2.65 2.62
CA SER A 272 7.41 -2.76 2.56
C SER A 272 7.00 -3.31 1.20
N CYS A 273 6.19 -4.35 1.17
CA CYS A 273 5.79 -4.96 -0.09
C CYS A 273 4.42 -5.64 -0.04
N VAL A 274 3.88 -5.92 -1.22
CA VAL A 274 2.70 -6.76 -1.36
C VAL A 274 3.08 -8.24 -1.41
N PRO A 275 2.20 -9.16 -0.97
CA PRO A 275 2.44 -10.60 -0.93
C PRO A 275 3.06 -11.17 -2.20
N LEU A 276 2.50 -10.83 -3.36
CA LEU A 276 2.91 -11.35 -4.66
C LEU A 276 4.41 -11.19 -4.96
N ILE A 277 5.04 -10.11 -4.48
CA ILE A 277 6.47 -9.86 -4.70
C ILE A 277 7.30 -10.89 -3.92
N VAL A 278 7.00 -11.06 -2.63
CA VAL A 278 7.71 -12.03 -1.77
C VAL A 278 7.48 -13.46 -2.27
N GLU A 279 6.23 -13.79 -2.58
CA GLU A 279 5.86 -15.11 -3.08
C GLU A 279 6.59 -15.48 -4.38
N LYS A 280 6.63 -14.56 -5.36
CA LYS A 280 7.36 -14.79 -6.61
C LYS A 280 8.86 -14.99 -6.39
N ILE A 281 9.47 -14.16 -5.55
CA ILE A 281 10.89 -14.27 -5.22
C ILE A 281 11.17 -15.60 -4.51
N ILE A 282 10.40 -15.94 -3.48
CA ILE A 282 10.61 -17.19 -2.72
C ILE A 282 10.41 -18.41 -3.61
N LYS A 283 9.32 -18.45 -4.40
CA LYS A 283 9.02 -19.59 -5.29
C LYS A 283 9.99 -19.75 -6.43
N LYS A 284 10.44 -18.65 -7.05
CA LYS A 284 11.30 -18.69 -8.24
C LYS A 284 12.78 -18.84 -7.90
N ASP A 285 13.25 -18.13 -6.87
CA ASP A 285 14.68 -17.99 -6.62
C ASP A 285 15.18 -18.85 -5.45
N ILE A 286 14.30 -19.26 -4.52
CA ILE A 286 14.69 -19.95 -3.30
C ILE A 286 14.20 -21.39 -3.27
N LEU A 287 12.90 -21.63 -3.45
CA LEU A 287 12.34 -22.98 -3.39
C LEU A 287 12.93 -23.95 -4.42
N PRO A 288 13.20 -23.61 -5.69
CA PRO A 288 13.79 -24.54 -6.65
C PRO A 288 15.19 -25.01 -6.27
N ARG A 289 15.95 -24.20 -5.54
CA ARG A 289 17.28 -24.59 -5.01
C ARG A 289 17.19 -25.64 -3.90
N ILE A 290 15.99 -25.81 -3.33
CA ILE A 290 15.68 -26.72 -2.23
C ILE A 290 14.85 -27.92 -2.74
N ASP A 291 14.27 -27.82 -3.93
CA ASP A 291 13.26 -28.74 -4.48
C ASP A 291 13.85 -30.07 -5.01
N ASN A 292 15.00 -30.46 -4.50
CA ASN A 292 15.45 -31.86 -4.60
C ASN A 292 14.71 -32.71 -3.53
N LYS A 293 14.65 -34.02 -3.71
CA LYS A 293 13.95 -34.95 -2.79
C LYS A 293 14.34 -34.75 -1.32
N ILE A 294 15.56 -34.26 -1.09
CA ILE A 294 16.12 -33.97 0.23
C ILE A 294 15.49 -32.69 0.81
N GLY A 295 15.29 -31.63 0.00
CA GLY A 295 14.67 -30.36 0.46
C GLY A 295 13.21 -30.54 0.86
N LYS A 296 12.41 -31.27 0.08
CA LYS A 296 11.01 -31.61 0.42
C LYS A 296 10.92 -32.46 1.68
N LEU A 297 11.85 -33.39 1.88
CA LEU A 297 11.93 -34.21 3.08
C LEU A 297 12.32 -33.36 4.30
N LEU A 298 13.29 -32.46 4.14
CA LEU A 298 13.77 -31.54 5.19
C LEU A 298 12.66 -30.58 5.66
N LEU A 299 11.83 -30.08 4.74
CA LEU A 299 10.68 -29.22 5.06
C LEU A 299 9.56 -29.95 5.84
N ARG A 300 9.48 -31.29 5.71
CA ARG A 300 8.50 -32.15 6.42
C ARG A 300 9.02 -32.66 7.77
N MET A 301 10.33 -32.60 8.02
CA MET A 301 10.92 -33.13 9.27
C MET A 301 10.81 -32.06 10.38
N PRO A 302 10.30 -32.43 11.59
CA PRO A 302 10.19 -31.49 12.72
C PRO A 302 11.55 -31.05 13.27
N ILE A 303 12.63 -31.76 12.95
CA ILE A 303 14.00 -31.46 13.40
C ILE A 303 14.87 -31.22 12.15
N VAL A 304 14.69 -30.06 11.52
CA VAL A 304 15.68 -29.56 10.54
C VAL A 304 16.85 -29.00 11.34
N ASN A 305 18.05 -29.49 11.07
CA ASN A 305 19.27 -29.00 11.72
C ASN A 305 19.35 -27.47 11.62
N ASP A 306 19.50 -26.78 12.74
CA ASP A 306 19.51 -25.30 12.84
C ASP A 306 20.53 -24.65 11.88
N LYS A 307 21.61 -25.39 11.54
CA LYS A 307 22.60 -24.96 10.56
C LYS A 307 22.01 -24.86 9.15
N ILE A 308 21.14 -25.80 8.76
CA ILE A 308 20.47 -25.81 7.45
C ILE A 308 19.46 -24.67 7.38
N LYS A 309 18.68 -24.46 8.43
CA LYS A 309 17.75 -23.32 8.53
C LYS A 309 18.48 -21.98 8.42
N ALA A 310 19.62 -21.86 9.10
CA ALA A 310 20.43 -20.64 9.07
C ALA A 310 21.00 -20.38 7.66
N ASP A 311 21.47 -21.41 6.94
CA ASP A 311 21.93 -21.28 5.56
C ASP A 311 20.82 -20.88 4.61
N MET A 312 19.64 -21.51 4.75
CA MET A 312 18.45 -21.17 3.96
C MET A 312 17.97 -19.73 4.23
N ARG A 313 17.91 -19.33 5.50
CA ARG A 313 17.59 -17.94 5.88
C ARG A 313 18.58 -16.97 5.27
N LYS A 314 19.88 -17.25 5.36
CA LYS A 314 20.93 -16.41 4.78
C LYS A 314 20.73 -16.21 3.28
N LYS A 315 20.49 -17.30 2.53
CA LYS A 315 20.24 -17.25 1.07
C LYS A 315 18.97 -16.45 0.75
N ALA A 316 17.91 -16.64 1.55
CA ALA A 316 16.68 -15.85 1.40
C ALA A 316 16.94 -14.36 1.65
N MET A 317 17.67 -14.01 2.71
CA MET A 317 18.02 -12.62 3.00
C MET A 317 18.91 -11.98 1.92
N GLU A 318 19.82 -12.73 1.30
CA GLU A 318 20.70 -12.23 0.23
C GLU A 318 19.91 -11.67 -0.96
N VAL A 319 18.79 -12.28 -1.32
CA VAL A 319 17.94 -11.81 -2.42
C VAL A 319 17.30 -10.46 -2.10
N PHE A 320 17.05 -10.17 -0.82
CA PHE A 320 16.51 -8.91 -0.34
C PHE A 320 17.57 -7.90 0.15
N GLY A 321 18.86 -8.09 -0.21
CA GLY A 321 19.95 -7.17 0.09
C GLY A 321 20.65 -7.37 1.43
N SER A 322 20.32 -8.41 2.19
CA SER A 322 20.98 -8.88 3.44
C SER A 322 21.05 -7.90 4.62
N ASN A 323 20.55 -6.68 4.50
CA ASN A 323 20.73 -5.64 5.53
C ASN A 323 19.44 -5.22 6.24
N PHE A 324 18.33 -5.83 5.88
CA PHE A 324 17.04 -5.45 6.45
C PHE A 324 16.79 -6.16 7.79
N ASP A 325 16.07 -5.46 8.66
CA ASP A 325 15.58 -6.00 9.93
C ASP A 325 14.27 -6.77 9.74
N GLU A 326 13.41 -6.27 8.86
CA GLU A 326 12.06 -6.78 8.72
C GLU A 326 11.47 -6.45 7.34
N ILE A 327 10.72 -7.41 6.78
CA ILE A 327 9.85 -7.19 5.62
C ILE A 327 8.41 -7.08 6.08
N ILE A 328 7.75 -5.97 5.76
CA ILE A 328 6.34 -5.73 6.07
C ILE A 328 5.51 -6.10 4.84
N ILE A 329 4.66 -7.11 4.99
CA ILE A 329 3.81 -7.63 3.94
C ILE A 329 2.36 -7.21 4.22
N GLY A 330 1.74 -6.52 3.28
CA GLY A 330 0.37 -6.04 3.46
C GLY A 330 -0.41 -5.85 2.15
N GLY A 331 -1.69 -5.56 2.29
CA GLY A 331 -2.58 -5.19 1.18
C GLY A 331 -3.30 -6.34 0.49
N ALA A 332 -2.93 -7.60 0.76
CA ALA A 332 -3.61 -8.80 0.27
C ALA A 332 -3.31 -10.01 1.18
N PRO A 333 -4.07 -11.10 1.11
CA PRO A 333 -3.75 -12.34 1.81
C PRO A 333 -2.38 -12.88 1.41
N PHE A 334 -1.62 -13.40 2.38
CA PHE A 334 -0.32 -13.98 2.14
C PHE A 334 -0.39 -15.51 2.03
N ASN A 335 0.38 -16.06 1.13
CA ASN A 335 0.44 -17.49 0.85
C ASN A 335 0.86 -18.31 2.08
N ALA A 336 -0.04 -19.16 2.58
CA ALA A 336 0.19 -19.95 3.80
C ALA A 336 1.36 -20.95 3.70
N GLU A 337 1.73 -21.42 2.50
CA GLU A 337 2.87 -22.31 2.32
C GLU A 337 4.18 -21.52 2.38
N VAL A 338 4.24 -20.39 1.70
CA VAL A 338 5.37 -19.47 1.76
C VAL A 338 5.54 -18.94 3.17
N GLU A 339 4.46 -18.57 3.84
CA GLU A 339 4.50 -18.11 5.22
C GLU A 339 5.07 -19.18 6.17
N ARG A 340 4.58 -20.42 6.08
CA ARG A 340 5.11 -21.55 6.87
C ARG A 340 6.60 -21.75 6.62
N PHE A 341 7.03 -21.70 5.37
CA PHE A 341 8.43 -21.81 5.02
C PHE A 341 9.27 -20.69 5.66
N LEU A 342 8.88 -19.43 5.48
CA LEU A 342 9.59 -18.28 6.05
C LEU A 342 9.67 -18.37 7.59
N LYS A 343 8.58 -18.77 8.25
CA LYS A 343 8.55 -18.97 9.70
C LYS A 343 9.49 -20.10 10.14
N GLN A 344 9.55 -21.21 9.41
CA GLN A 344 10.43 -22.35 9.71
C GLN A 344 11.91 -21.99 9.67
N ILE A 345 12.32 -21.16 8.70
CA ILE A 345 13.73 -20.73 8.58
C ILE A 345 14.06 -19.51 9.45
N GLY A 346 13.08 -18.95 10.18
CA GLY A 346 13.25 -17.76 11.02
C GLY A 346 13.55 -16.50 10.19
N PHE A 347 12.92 -16.38 9.02
CA PHE A 347 13.04 -15.19 8.16
C PHE A 347 12.27 -14.01 8.78
N PRO A 348 12.85 -12.79 8.82
CA PRO A 348 12.22 -11.64 9.47
C PRO A 348 11.14 -11.00 8.59
N TYR A 349 9.89 -11.45 8.74
CA TYR A 349 8.73 -10.88 8.07
C TYR A 349 7.60 -10.61 9.06
N THR A 350 6.78 -9.61 8.76
CA THR A 350 5.50 -9.39 9.41
C THR A 350 4.38 -9.25 8.40
N ILE A 351 3.17 -9.58 8.82
CA ILE A 351 1.94 -9.34 8.06
C ILE A 351 1.21 -8.18 8.72
N ALA A 352 0.96 -7.12 7.96
CA ALA A 352 0.19 -5.97 8.40
C ALA A 352 -1.21 -6.00 7.76
N TYR A 353 -2.24 -5.86 8.58
CA TYR A 353 -3.62 -5.73 8.14
C TYR A 353 -4.10 -4.29 8.33
N GLY A 354 -4.83 -3.84 7.33
CA GLY A 354 -5.44 -2.53 7.37
C GLY A 354 -6.21 -2.19 6.11
N MET A 355 -6.74 -0.99 6.09
CA MET A 355 -7.50 -0.47 4.96
C MET A 355 -7.26 1.03 4.79
N THR A 356 -7.62 1.56 3.63
CA THR A 356 -7.42 2.99 3.35
C THR A 356 -8.06 3.87 4.42
N GLU A 357 -9.25 3.53 4.88
CA GLU A 357 -10.02 4.28 5.87
C GLU A 357 -9.38 4.36 7.28
N CYS A 358 -8.26 3.63 7.48
CA CYS A 358 -7.46 3.63 8.72
C CYS A 358 -6.02 4.14 8.53
N GLY A 359 -5.71 4.72 7.43
CA GLY A 359 -4.52 5.45 7.09
C GLY A 359 -3.10 4.83 7.12
N PRO A 360 -2.81 3.51 6.93
CA PRO A 360 -3.69 2.37 6.68
C PRO A 360 -3.82 1.36 7.82
N ILE A 361 -3.08 1.48 8.94
CA ILE A 361 -2.72 0.37 9.84
C ILE A 361 -3.82 0.10 10.87
N ILE A 362 -4.26 -1.16 10.97
CA ILE A 362 -5.19 -1.64 12.01
C ILE A 362 -4.50 -2.66 12.92
N CYS A 363 -3.94 -3.74 12.34
CA CYS A 363 -3.25 -4.80 13.07
C CYS A 363 -1.86 -5.01 12.48
N SER A 364 -0.89 -5.22 13.36
CA SER A 364 0.46 -5.65 13.04
C SER A 364 1.15 -6.17 14.31
N SER A 365 2.30 -6.81 14.15
CA SER A 365 3.19 -7.20 15.25
C SER A 365 4.61 -7.30 14.70
N ARG A 366 5.60 -7.15 15.55
CA ARG A 366 6.99 -7.43 15.18
C ARG A 366 7.15 -8.89 14.76
N TRP A 367 8.04 -9.15 13.80
CA TRP A 367 8.26 -10.48 13.25
C TRP A 367 8.63 -11.54 14.31
N GLU A 368 9.28 -11.14 15.40
CA GLU A 368 9.66 -12.03 16.50
C GLU A 368 8.44 -12.62 17.22
N THR A 369 7.38 -11.82 17.33
CA THR A 369 6.16 -12.18 18.07
C THR A 369 4.99 -12.57 17.15
N LEU A 370 5.12 -12.37 15.83
CA LEU A 370 4.05 -12.70 14.88
C LEU A 370 3.72 -14.20 14.94
N LYS A 371 2.44 -14.53 15.11
CA LYS A 371 1.93 -15.90 15.00
C LYS A 371 1.63 -16.25 13.54
N LEU A 372 1.84 -17.51 13.19
CA LEU A 372 1.52 -18.04 11.87
C LEU A 372 0.02 -17.83 11.54
N ALA A 373 -0.27 -17.46 10.31
CA ALA A 373 -1.62 -17.18 9.79
C ALA A 373 -2.31 -15.98 10.45
N SER A 374 -1.62 -15.16 11.26
CA SER A 374 -2.20 -13.96 11.84
C SER A 374 -1.63 -12.69 11.19
N CYS A 375 -2.36 -11.59 11.28
CA CYS A 375 -1.89 -10.26 10.94
C CYS A 375 -1.45 -9.45 12.19
N GLY A 376 -1.12 -10.14 13.28
CA GLY A 376 -0.70 -9.49 14.52
C GLY A 376 -1.88 -9.04 15.40
N LYS A 377 -1.59 -8.10 16.29
CA LYS A 377 -2.54 -7.51 17.25
C LYS A 377 -2.94 -6.11 16.81
N ALA A 378 -3.97 -5.55 17.44
CA ALA A 378 -4.31 -4.14 17.32
C ALA A 378 -3.07 -3.27 17.56
N THR A 379 -2.86 -2.28 16.68
CA THR A 379 -1.74 -1.35 16.83
C THR A 379 -1.98 -0.39 18.00
N THR A 380 -0.92 0.24 18.49
CA THR A 380 -1.04 1.28 19.51
C THR A 380 -2.03 2.35 19.06
N ARG A 381 -2.84 2.87 19.97
CA ARG A 381 -3.89 3.86 19.71
C ARG A 381 -5.07 3.37 18.86
N MET A 382 -5.19 2.03 18.65
CA MET A 382 -6.35 1.40 18.03
C MET A 382 -6.98 0.36 18.96
N GLU A 383 -8.30 0.29 18.94
CA GLU A 383 -9.09 -0.79 19.51
C GLU A 383 -9.65 -1.64 18.36
N VAL A 384 -9.58 -2.95 18.50
CA VAL A 384 -10.09 -3.90 17.51
C VAL A 384 -10.97 -4.93 18.22
N LYS A 385 -12.11 -5.22 17.64
CA LYS A 385 -13.03 -6.27 18.09
C LYS A 385 -13.47 -7.12 16.90
N ILE A 386 -13.81 -8.36 17.18
CA ILE A 386 -14.51 -9.22 16.23
C ILE A 386 -15.98 -9.27 16.67
N ASP A 387 -16.87 -8.81 15.80
CA ASP A 387 -18.31 -8.85 16.03
C ASP A 387 -18.83 -10.29 15.84
N SER A 388 -18.65 -11.08 16.88
CA SER A 388 -18.98 -12.52 16.93
C SER A 388 -19.36 -12.93 18.35
N PRO A 389 -20.30 -13.87 18.51
CA PRO A 389 -20.63 -14.44 19.82
C PRO A 389 -19.48 -15.28 20.42
N ASP A 390 -18.58 -15.79 19.56
CA ASP A 390 -17.35 -16.50 19.95
C ASP A 390 -16.21 -16.10 19.02
N PRO A 391 -15.51 -14.98 19.30
CA PRO A 391 -14.45 -14.46 18.44
C PRO A 391 -13.29 -15.42 18.18
N GLN A 392 -13.11 -16.44 19.01
CA GLN A 392 -12.03 -17.41 18.84
C GLN A 392 -12.36 -18.47 17.77
N ASN A 393 -13.60 -18.92 17.72
CA ASN A 393 -14.00 -20.07 16.91
C ASN A 393 -14.96 -19.71 15.78
N VAL A 394 -15.72 -18.62 15.91
CA VAL A 394 -16.69 -18.15 14.94
C VAL A 394 -16.23 -16.82 14.35
N ALA A 395 -15.96 -16.82 13.05
CA ALA A 395 -15.56 -15.60 12.36
C ALA A 395 -16.68 -14.56 12.39
N GLY A 396 -16.33 -13.33 12.74
CA GLY A 396 -17.19 -12.16 12.72
C GLY A 396 -16.52 -10.98 12.05
N GLU A 397 -17.24 -9.89 11.86
CA GLU A 397 -16.69 -8.69 11.25
C GLU A 397 -15.62 -8.05 12.15
N ILE A 398 -14.52 -7.62 11.55
CA ILE A 398 -13.55 -6.77 12.23
C ILE A 398 -14.16 -5.38 12.35
N ILE A 399 -14.34 -4.90 13.57
CA ILE A 399 -14.68 -3.50 13.85
C ILE A 399 -13.52 -2.85 14.60
N CYS A 400 -13.21 -1.60 14.25
CA CYS A 400 -12.09 -0.91 14.86
C CYS A 400 -12.40 0.56 15.18
N LYS A 401 -11.70 1.10 16.19
CA LYS A 401 -11.82 2.48 16.63
C LYS A 401 -10.45 2.98 17.08
N GLY A 402 -10.15 4.26 16.87
CA GLY A 402 -8.92 4.86 17.38
C GLY A 402 -8.36 5.97 16.52
N ALA A 403 -7.11 6.33 16.81
CA ALA A 403 -6.46 7.50 16.25
C ALA A 403 -6.17 7.39 14.74
N ASN A 404 -6.12 6.18 14.20
CA ASN A 404 -5.81 5.96 12.77
C ASN A 404 -7.01 6.24 11.85
N LEU A 405 -8.24 6.34 12.40
CA LEU A 405 -9.45 6.44 11.58
C LEU A 405 -9.52 7.76 10.81
N MET A 406 -10.08 7.65 9.60
CA MET A 406 -10.49 8.79 8.79
C MET A 406 -11.56 9.65 9.48
N LEU A 407 -11.77 10.87 8.98
CA LEU A 407 -12.92 11.71 9.34
C LEU A 407 -14.22 11.23 8.67
N GLY A 408 -14.11 10.53 7.57
CA GLY A 408 -15.20 10.09 6.72
C GLY A 408 -14.86 10.25 5.25
N TYR A 409 -15.86 10.04 4.39
CA TYR A 409 -15.72 10.24 2.95
C TYR A 409 -16.07 11.67 2.56
N TYR A 410 -15.19 12.30 1.79
CA TYR A 410 -15.36 13.68 1.33
C TYR A 410 -16.64 13.84 0.51
N LYS A 411 -17.49 14.80 0.92
CA LYS A 411 -18.81 15.07 0.34
C LYS A 411 -19.75 13.84 0.25
N ASN A 412 -19.58 12.85 1.16
CA ASN A 412 -20.41 11.65 1.16
C ASN A 412 -20.70 11.16 2.58
N ALA A 413 -21.57 11.91 3.28
CA ALA A 413 -21.98 11.61 4.65
C ALA A 413 -22.76 10.28 4.74
N GLU A 414 -23.55 9.94 3.73
CA GLU A 414 -24.29 8.66 3.67
C GLU A 414 -23.35 7.47 3.67
N ALA A 415 -22.35 7.44 2.76
CA ALA A 415 -21.36 6.36 2.75
C ALA A 415 -20.53 6.32 4.04
N THR A 416 -20.31 7.46 4.70
CA THR A 416 -19.62 7.53 5.98
C THR A 416 -20.44 6.86 7.08
N SER A 417 -21.73 7.17 7.20
CA SER A 417 -22.61 6.59 8.21
C SER A 417 -22.89 5.09 8.01
N GLN A 418 -22.66 4.57 6.80
CA GLN A 418 -22.76 3.12 6.51
C GLN A 418 -21.58 2.32 7.08
N ILE A 419 -20.43 2.95 7.34
CA ILE A 419 -19.24 2.23 7.81
C ILE A 419 -18.70 2.71 9.15
N ILE A 420 -19.08 3.90 9.61
CA ILE A 420 -18.76 4.39 10.96
C ILE A 420 -20.06 4.51 11.72
N ASP A 421 -20.22 3.71 12.76
CA ASP A 421 -21.42 3.70 13.59
C ASP A 421 -21.50 4.91 14.53
N VAL A 422 -22.64 5.07 15.22
CA VAL A 422 -22.90 6.18 16.16
C VAL A 422 -21.96 6.21 17.37
N ASN A 423 -21.29 5.09 17.67
CA ASN A 423 -20.32 4.96 18.74
C ASN A 423 -18.87 5.20 18.26
N GLY A 424 -18.68 5.49 16.97
CA GLY A 424 -17.39 5.74 16.33
C GLY A 424 -16.61 4.46 15.99
N TRP A 425 -17.25 3.29 15.91
CA TRP A 425 -16.65 2.08 15.40
C TRP A 425 -16.75 2.04 13.88
N LEU A 426 -15.62 1.76 13.25
CA LEU A 426 -15.54 1.54 11.81
C LEU A 426 -15.74 0.05 11.51
N HIS A 427 -16.70 -0.25 10.66
CA HIS A 427 -17.01 -1.57 10.11
C HIS A 427 -16.16 -1.81 8.86
N THR A 428 -15.25 -2.80 8.93
CA THR A 428 -14.26 -3.00 7.85
C THR A 428 -14.82 -3.78 6.66
N GLY A 429 -15.89 -4.54 6.88
CA GLY A 429 -16.40 -5.51 5.92
C GLY A 429 -15.50 -6.75 5.77
N ASP A 430 -14.45 -6.90 6.59
CA ASP A 430 -13.59 -8.07 6.61
C ASP A 430 -13.93 -8.96 7.79
N LEU A 431 -13.95 -10.27 7.58
CA LEU A 431 -14.26 -11.28 8.58
C LEU A 431 -12.99 -11.90 9.15
N ALA A 432 -12.95 -12.09 10.46
CA ALA A 432 -11.79 -12.65 11.15
C ALA A 432 -12.16 -13.42 12.42
N THR A 433 -11.17 -14.13 12.95
CA THR A 433 -11.16 -14.65 14.32
C THR A 433 -10.05 -13.96 15.12
N MET A 434 -10.18 -13.95 16.45
CA MET A 434 -9.18 -13.39 17.36
C MET A 434 -8.91 -14.36 18.49
N ASP A 435 -7.65 -14.70 18.73
CA ASP A 435 -7.29 -15.59 19.84
C ASP A 435 -7.29 -14.86 21.20
N THR A 436 -7.11 -15.63 22.29
CA THR A 436 -7.08 -15.10 23.67
C THR A 436 -5.99 -14.10 23.94
N GLU A 437 -4.93 -14.07 23.10
CA GLU A 437 -3.84 -13.12 23.21
C GLU A 437 -4.04 -11.87 22.35
N GLY A 438 -5.13 -11.79 21.56
CA GLY A 438 -5.48 -10.67 20.69
C GLY A 438 -4.89 -10.73 19.28
N TYR A 439 -4.36 -11.87 18.84
CA TYR A 439 -3.92 -12.05 17.46
C TYR A 439 -5.10 -12.27 16.53
N VAL A 440 -5.18 -11.46 15.47
CA VAL A 440 -6.26 -11.47 14.50
C VAL A 440 -5.88 -12.34 13.30
N THR A 441 -6.78 -13.22 12.89
CA THR A 441 -6.66 -14.05 11.68
C THR A 441 -7.79 -13.69 10.72
N VAL A 442 -7.46 -12.99 9.62
CA VAL A 442 -8.42 -12.60 8.58
C VAL A 442 -8.86 -13.84 7.79
N ARG A 443 -10.16 -13.99 7.56
CA ARG A 443 -10.78 -15.12 6.83
C ARG A 443 -11.20 -14.73 5.42
N GLY A 444 -11.65 -13.50 5.22
CA GLY A 444 -12.11 -13.01 3.92
C GLY A 444 -13.05 -11.82 4.06
N ARG A 445 -13.68 -11.43 2.94
CA ARG A 445 -14.62 -10.32 2.91
C ARG A 445 -16.05 -10.77 3.11
N SER A 446 -16.83 -10.07 3.94
CA SER A 446 -18.25 -10.38 4.18
C SER A 446 -19.08 -10.38 2.88
N LYS A 447 -18.83 -9.44 1.99
CA LYS A 447 -19.49 -9.33 0.67
C LYS A 447 -19.12 -10.44 -0.32
N ASN A 448 -18.01 -11.13 -0.10
CA ASN A 448 -17.54 -12.21 -0.96
C ASN A 448 -17.87 -13.59 -0.38
N MET A 449 -18.28 -13.63 0.87
CA MET A 449 -18.67 -14.88 1.53
C MET A 449 -19.80 -15.54 0.75
N LEU A 450 -19.64 -16.83 0.46
CA LEU A 450 -20.64 -17.64 -0.21
C LEU A 450 -21.38 -18.46 0.83
N LEU A 451 -22.70 -18.45 0.76
CA LEU A 451 -23.56 -19.26 1.61
C LEU A 451 -23.98 -20.52 0.86
N THR A 452 -23.67 -21.69 1.38
CA THR A 452 -24.13 -22.95 0.80
C THR A 452 -25.61 -23.18 1.07
N ALA A 453 -26.25 -24.06 0.30
CA ALA A 453 -27.63 -24.49 0.54
C ALA A 453 -27.82 -25.13 1.95
N SER A 454 -26.76 -25.64 2.57
CA SER A 454 -26.75 -26.17 3.93
C SER A 454 -26.52 -25.11 5.04
N GLY A 455 -26.44 -23.81 4.67
CA GLY A 455 -26.27 -22.71 5.62
C GLY A 455 -24.84 -22.52 6.13
N GLN A 456 -23.84 -23.11 5.47
CA GLN A 456 -22.44 -22.96 5.85
C GLN A 456 -21.77 -21.82 5.10
N ASN A 457 -20.98 -21.04 5.83
CA ASN A 457 -20.20 -19.95 5.28
C ASN A 457 -18.93 -20.48 4.61
N ILE A 458 -18.70 -20.07 3.36
CA ILE A 458 -17.47 -20.34 2.62
C ILE A 458 -16.77 -19.02 2.38
N TYR A 459 -15.47 -19.01 2.63
CA TYR A 459 -14.58 -17.88 2.37
C TYR A 459 -13.78 -18.15 1.09
N PRO A 460 -14.20 -17.61 -0.06
CA PRO A 460 -13.58 -17.90 -1.34
C PRO A 460 -12.08 -17.62 -1.36
N GLU A 461 -11.65 -16.55 -0.70
CA GLU A 461 -10.26 -16.13 -0.66
C GLU A 461 -9.33 -17.16 -0.01
N GLU A 462 -9.82 -17.92 0.98
CA GLU A 462 -9.03 -19.01 1.58
C GLU A 462 -8.78 -20.15 0.59
N ILE A 463 -9.78 -20.46 -0.24
CA ILE A 463 -9.69 -21.51 -1.26
C ILE A 463 -8.81 -21.04 -2.42
N GLU A 464 -9.03 -19.80 -2.89
CA GLU A 464 -8.26 -19.16 -3.95
C GLU A 464 -6.79 -19.03 -3.59
N SER A 465 -6.49 -18.66 -2.34
CA SER A 465 -5.11 -18.61 -1.86
C SER A 465 -4.39 -19.95 -1.97
N LYS A 466 -5.08 -21.06 -1.77
CA LYS A 466 -4.51 -22.40 -1.97
C LYS A 466 -4.38 -22.74 -3.45
N LEU A 467 -5.42 -22.45 -4.24
CA LEU A 467 -5.47 -22.78 -5.66
C LEU A 467 -4.43 -21.99 -6.47
N ASN A 468 -4.24 -20.71 -6.16
CA ASN A 468 -3.22 -19.85 -6.78
C ASN A 468 -1.77 -20.31 -6.51
N ASN A 469 -1.59 -21.31 -5.64
CA ASN A 469 -0.30 -21.91 -5.34
C ASN A 469 -0.02 -23.20 -6.08
N MET A 470 -1.03 -23.71 -6.79
CA MET A 470 -0.91 -24.95 -7.54
C MET A 470 -0.20 -24.75 -8.89
N PRO A 471 0.35 -25.79 -9.48
CA PRO A 471 1.09 -25.71 -10.75
C PRO A 471 0.31 -24.97 -11.83
N TYR A 472 0.97 -24.04 -12.50
CA TYR A 472 0.47 -23.28 -13.64
C TYR A 472 -0.83 -22.48 -13.38
N VAL A 473 -1.17 -22.17 -12.14
CA VAL A 473 -2.28 -21.26 -11.80
C VAL A 473 -1.72 -19.85 -11.63
N SER A 474 -2.14 -18.93 -12.50
CA SER A 474 -1.80 -17.50 -12.36
C SER A 474 -2.77 -16.79 -11.43
N GLU A 475 -4.06 -16.97 -11.65
CA GLU A 475 -5.13 -16.40 -10.84
C GLU A 475 -6.34 -17.34 -10.79
N SER A 476 -7.09 -17.27 -9.70
CA SER A 476 -8.33 -18.02 -9.58
C SER A 476 -9.43 -17.21 -8.88
N LEU A 477 -10.68 -17.59 -9.16
CA LEU A 477 -11.86 -17.01 -8.56
C LEU A 477 -12.85 -18.13 -8.25
N ILE A 478 -13.25 -18.21 -6.98
CA ILE A 478 -14.27 -19.19 -6.54
C ILE A 478 -15.63 -18.50 -6.57
N VAL A 479 -16.55 -19.12 -7.30
CA VAL A 479 -17.93 -18.65 -7.46
C VAL A 479 -18.94 -19.76 -7.14
N LEU A 480 -20.16 -19.35 -6.81
CA LEU A 480 -21.27 -20.29 -6.64
C LEU A 480 -22.10 -20.30 -7.92
N GLN A 481 -22.19 -21.44 -8.60
CA GLN A 481 -23.01 -21.63 -9.80
C GLN A 481 -23.95 -22.83 -9.57
N ASN A 482 -25.26 -22.64 -9.65
CA ASN A 482 -26.26 -23.67 -9.38
C ASN A 482 -26.02 -24.38 -8.02
N ASP A 483 -25.79 -23.59 -6.96
CA ASP A 483 -25.49 -24.05 -5.60
C ASP A 483 -24.24 -24.94 -5.49
N LYS A 484 -23.35 -24.92 -6.47
CA LYS A 484 -22.07 -25.65 -6.48
C LYS A 484 -20.91 -24.70 -6.59
N LEU A 485 -19.82 -25.01 -5.87
CA LEU A 485 -18.58 -24.26 -5.98
C LEU A 485 -17.88 -24.59 -7.29
N VAL A 486 -17.58 -23.54 -8.04
CA VAL A 486 -16.86 -23.60 -9.32
C VAL A 486 -15.61 -22.72 -9.20
N ALA A 487 -14.47 -23.26 -9.60
CA ALA A 487 -13.24 -22.49 -9.75
C ALA A 487 -13.11 -21.97 -11.19
N LEU A 488 -13.09 -20.66 -11.33
CA LEU A 488 -12.65 -20.02 -12.58
C LEU A 488 -11.15 -19.83 -12.45
N ILE A 489 -10.35 -20.33 -13.40
CA ILE A 489 -8.89 -20.27 -13.32
C ILE A 489 -8.35 -19.62 -14.58
N TYR A 490 -7.49 -18.62 -14.39
CA TYR A 490 -6.61 -18.11 -15.43
C TYR A 490 -5.24 -18.76 -15.25
N PRO A 491 -4.85 -19.69 -16.16
CA PRO A 491 -3.55 -20.36 -16.11
C PRO A 491 -2.38 -19.42 -16.41
N ASP A 492 -1.19 -19.76 -15.96
CA ASP A 492 0.06 -19.19 -16.45
C ASP A 492 0.42 -19.83 -17.81
N PHE A 493 -0.24 -19.34 -18.86
CA PHE A 493 -0.05 -19.84 -20.21
C PHE A 493 1.40 -19.70 -20.69
N ASP A 494 2.07 -18.60 -20.32
CA ASP A 494 3.46 -18.35 -20.76
C ASP A 494 4.39 -19.41 -20.17
N ASP A 495 4.26 -19.72 -18.89
CA ASP A 495 5.06 -20.74 -18.22
C ASP A 495 4.70 -22.15 -18.73
N ALA A 496 3.43 -22.46 -18.93
CA ALA A 496 2.98 -23.75 -19.45
C ALA A 496 3.50 -24.01 -20.88
N PHE A 497 3.37 -23.05 -21.78
CA PHE A 497 3.87 -23.16 -23.15
C PHE A 497 5.40 -23.22 -23.22
N ALA A 498 6.10 -22.50 -22.34
CA ALA A 498 7.57 -22.61 -22.24
C ALA A 498 8.04 -24.00 -21.84
N HIS A 499 7.21 -24.79 -21.14
CA HIS A 499 7.44 -26.18 -20.79
C HIS A 499 6.88 -27.17 -21.83
N GLY A 500 6.43 -26.70 -23.00
CA GLY A 500 5.96 -27.53 -24.11
C GLY A 500 4.59 -28.14 -23.92
N MET A 501 3.76 -27.58 -23.04
CA MET A 501 2.40 -28.05 -22.81
C MET A 501 1.45 -27.53 -23.88
N GLU A 502 0.50 -28.38 -24.27
CA GLU A 502 -0.64 -28.00 -25.12
C GLU A 502 -1.85 -27.62 -24.24
N GLN A 503 -2.88 -27.05 -24.86
CA GLN A 503 -4.09 -26.65 -24.13
C GLN A 503 -4.74 -27.80 -23.37
N SER A 504 -4.77 -29.00 -23.96
CA SER A 504 -5.31 -30.22 -23.33
C SER A 504 -4.52 -30.64 -22.08
N ASP A 505 -3.21 -30.39 -22.06
CA ASP A 505 -2.35 -30.67 -20.90
C ASP A 505 -2.67 -29.69 -19.77
N ILE A 506 -2.86 -28.41 -20.10
CA ILE A 506 -3.26 -27.38 -19.13
C ILE A 506 -4.62 -27.72 -18.52
N GLU A 507 -5.60 -28.13 -19.31
CA GLU A 507 -6.93 -28.55 -18.82
C GLU A 507 -6.80 -29.72 -17.83
N LYS A 508 -5.97 -30.71 -18.14
CA LYS A 508 -5.72 -31.84 -17.27
C LYS A 508 -5.03 -31.41 -15.97
N VAL A 509 -4.04 -30.56 -16.04
CA VAL A 509 -3.34 -30.06 -14.83
C VAL A 509 -4.30 -29.26 -13.95
N MET A 510 -5.20 -28.44 -14.52
CA MET A 510 -6.19 -27.71 -13.73
C MET A 510 -7.17 -28.64 -13.01
N GLU A 511 -7.53 -29.75 -13.65
CA GLU A 511 -8.40 -30.78 -13.03
C GLU A 511 -7.65 -31.57 -11.95
N ASP A 512 -6.37 -31.89 -12.15
CA ASP A 512 -5.51 -32.51 -11.14
C ASP A 512 -5.34 -31.56 -9.93
N ASN A 513 -5.14 -30.27 -10.16
CA ASN A 513 -5.08 -29.24 -9.12
C ASN A 513 -6.40 -29.22 -8.31
N ARG A 514 -7.56 -29.28 -8.95
CA ARG A 514 -8.86 -29.37 -8.27
C ARG A 514 -8.94 -30.59 -7.37
N ASN A 515 -8.55 -31.75 -7.87
CA ASN A 515 -8.58 -33.00 -7.13
C ASN A 515 -7.66 -32.94 -5.90
N GLU A 516 -6.43 -32.46 -6.07
CA GLU A 516 -5.48 -32.31 -4.97
C GLU A 516 -5.97 -31.28 -3.93
N LEU A 517 -6.52 -30.16 -4.39
CA LEU A 517 -7.08 -29.14 -3.50
C LEU A 517 -8.26 -29.69 -2.67
N ASN A 518 -9.15 -30.44 -3.29
CA ASN A 518 -10.31 -31.03 -2.62
C ASN A 518 -9.93 -32.02 -1.50
N LEU A 519 -8.77 -32.66 -1.56
CA LEU A 519 -8.24 -33.49 -0.48
C LEU A 519 -7.88 -32.67 0.78
N GLN A 520 -7.65 -31.38 0.60
CA GLN A 520 -7.25 -30.46 1.68
C GLN A 520 -8.43 -29.60 2.19
N LEU A 521 -9.59 -29.69 1.55
CA LEU A 521 -10.78 -28.91 1.87
C LEU A 521 -11.82 -29.74 2.62
N PRO A 522 -12.55 -29.13 3.59
CA PRO A 522 -13.76 -29.74 4.14
C PRO A 522 -14.76 -30.10 3.04
N ALA A 523 -15.57 -31.12 3.24
CA ALA A 523 -16.51 -31.63 2.23
C ALA A 523 -17.46 -30.55 1.68
N TYR A 524 -17.88 -29.60 2.51
CA TYR A 524 -18.77 -28.51 2.10
C TYR A 524 -18.07 -27.39 1.30
N CYS A 525 -16.73 -27.37 1.30
CA CYS A 525 -15.91 -26.42 0.54
C CYS A 525 -15.33 -26.99 -0.75
N GLN A 526 -15.65 -28.26 -1.09
CA GLN A 526 -15.07 -28.92 -2.25
C GLN A 526 -15.56 -28.31 -3.56
N ILE A 527 -14.61 -28.09 -4.46
CA ILE A 527 -14.86 -27.55 -5.79
C ILE A 527 -15.39 -28.66 -6.70
N THR A 528 -16.56 -28.43 -7.30
CA THR A 528 -17.21 -29.42 -8.16
C THR A 528 -16.71 -29.38 -9.60
N LYS A 529 -16.28 -28.22 -10.06
CA LYS A 529 -15.84 -28.01 -11.45
C LYS A 529 -14.80 -26.92 -11.56
N VAL A 530 -13.85 -27.10 -12.50
CA VAL A 530 -12.96 -26.04 -12.98
C VAL A 530 -13.45 -25.52 -14.32
N LYS A 531 -13.34 -24.22 -14.52
CA LYS A 531 -13.51 -23.54 -15.82
C LYS A 531 -12.27 -22.72 -16.10
N ILE A 532 -11.61 -22.96 -17.23
CA ILE A 532 -10.47 -22.17 -17.66
C ILE A 532 -10.96 -20.86 -18.24
N HIS A 533 -10.36 -19.78 -17.77
CA HIS A 533 -10.53 -18.44 -18.32
C HIS A 533 -9.32 -18.14 -19.20
N PHE A 534 -9.53 -17.78 -20.45
CA PHE A 534 -8.44 -17.60 -21.43
C PHE A 534 -7.88 -16.18 -21.43
N GLU A 535 -8.56 -15.26 -20.82
CA GLU A 535 -8.13 -13.87 -20.64
C GLU A 535 -7.89 -13.58 -19.18
N GLU A 536 -7.03 -12.60 -18.89
CA GLU A 536 -6.81 -12.11 -17.53
C GLU A 536 -8.11 -11.56 -16.94
N PHE A 537 -8.38 -11.82 -15.66
CA PHE A 537 -9.58 -11.28 -15.01
C PHE A 537 -9.56 -9.76 -15.00
N GLU A 538 -10.73 -9.14 -15.23
CA GLU A 538 -10.90 -7.70 -15.10
C GLU A 538 -10.57 -7.25 -13.66
N LYS A 539 -9.72 -6.24 -13.56
CA LYS A 539 -9.19 -5.75 -12.28
C LYS A 539 -9.53 -4.28 -12.04
N THR A 540 -9.58 -3.93 -10.78
CA THR A 540 -9.57 -2.54 -10.34
C THR A 540 -8.18 -1.93 -10.55
N ALA A 541 -8.04 -0.60 -10.43
CA ALA A 541 -6.74 0.08 -10.44
C ALA A 541 -5.79 -0.42 -9.34
N LYS A 542 -6.31 -1.01 -8.26
CA LYS A 542 -5.55 -1.69 -7.19
C LYS A 542 -5.21 -3.15 -7.52
N LYS A 543 -5.40 -3.59 -8.76
CA LYS A 543 -5.17 -4.96 -9.24
C LYS A 543 -5.98 -6.06 -8.53
N SER A 544 -7.07 -5.71 -7.87
CA SER A 544 -8.03 -6.68 -7.32
C SER A 544 -9.05 -7.09 -8.38
N ILE A 545 -9.35 -8.39 -8.49
CA ILE A 545 -10.33 -8.93 -9.44
C ILE A 545 -11.72 -8.34 -9.15
N LYS A 546 -12.41 -7.88 -10.19
CA LYS A 546 -13.80 -7.40 -10.12
C LYS A 546 -14.76 -8.58 -10.04
N ARG A 547 -14.87 -9.22 -8.87
CA ARG A 547 -15.67 -10.46 -8.65
C ARG A 547 -17.10 -10.37 -9.17
N PHE A 548 -17.75 -9.21 -9.02
CA PHE A 548 -19.14 -8.99 -9.44
C PHE A 548 -19.39 -9.25 -10.93
N MET A 549 -18.35 -9.19 -11.76
CA MET A 549 -18.46 -9.47 -13.20
C MET A 549 -18.54 -10.97 -13.52
N TYR A 550 -18.20 -11.83 -12.56
CA TYR A 550 -18.08 -13.28 -12.74
C TYR A 550 -19.06 -14.08 -11.87
N GLN A 551 -19.79 -13.41 -10.99
CA GLN A 551 -20.86 -14.02 -10.21
C GLN A 551 -22.11 -14.08 -11.07
N GLU A 552 -22.78 -15.24 -11.17
CA GLU A 552 -24.11 -15.31 -11.77
C GLU A 552 -25.06 -14.42 -10.96
N VAL A 553 -25.64 -13.43 -11.60
CA VAL A 553 -26.72 -12.63 -11.01
C VAL A 553 -27.88 -13.59 -10.79
N LYS A 554 -28.20 -13.91 -9.53
CA LYS A 554 -29.47 -14.54 -9.21
C LYS A 554 -30.55 -13.52 -9.58
N GLY A 555 -31.24 -13.79 -10.71
CA GLY A 555 -32.42 -13.06 -11.13
C GLY A 555 -33.58 -13.25 -10.17
#